data_626cb200f46bf3d8387a517fcc2112c0
#
_entry.id   626cb200f46bf3d8387a517fcc2112c0
#
_cell.length_a   1.000
_cell.length_b   1.000
_cell.length_c   1.000
_cell.angle_alpha   90.00
_cell.angle_beta   90.00
_cell.angle_gamma   90.00
#
_symmetry.space_group_name_H-M   'P 1'
#
loop_
_entity.id
_entity.type
_entity.pdbx_description
1 polymer ?
#
loop_
_entity_poly.entity_id
_entity_poly.type
_entity_poly.pdbx_seq_one_letter_code
_entity_poly.pdbx_strand_id
1 'polypeptide(L)'
;MKFRSPLATARGRGSAHNGTEHWFAQRLGALALIPLGLAAAVLFFWLMRSGYYPVFALMHRPWVLLFAVLLVAVAFWHGYLGLRVVIEDYFAPAPAFVLIALVRFLSVALALLGIIAAAMVGLRSF
;
A
#
# COMPACT_ATOMS: atom_id res chain seq x y z
N MET A 1 -14.14 20.78 37.36
CA MET A 1 -15.41 20.00 37.15
C MET A 1 -15.67 19.90 35.65
N LYS A 2 -15.74 18.69 35.09
CA LYS A 2 -16.09 18.50 33.65
C LYS A 2 -17.60 18.36 33.56
N PHE A 3 -18.29 19.41 33.10
CA PHE A 3 -19.74 19.41 32.85
C PHE A 3 -20.08 18.63 31.58
N ARG A 4 -19.85 17.33 31.59
CA ARG A 4 -20.31 16.46 30.49
C ARG A 4 -21.34 15.49 31.07
N SER A 5 -22.48 15.38 30.40
CA SER A 5 -23.50 14.38 30.79
C SER A 5 -22.94 12.97 30.60
N PRO A 6 -23.43 11.96 31.32
CA PRO A 6 -23.06 10.57 31.13
C PRO A 6 -23.20 10.12 29.66
N LEU A 7 -24.24 10.59 28.98
CA LEU A 7 -24.50 10.32 27.58
C LEU A 7 -23.46 10.97 26.65
N ALA A 8 -23.06 12.22 26.94
CA ALA A 8 -22.01 12.89 26.19
C ALA A 8 -20.63 12.23 26.39
N THR A 9 -20.39 11.68 27.59
CA THR A 9 -19.19 10.92 27.90
C THR A 9 -19.19 9.57 27.19
N ALA A 10 -20.32 8.89 27.13
CA ALA A 10 -20.48 7.63 26.38
C ALA A 10 -20.33 7.84 24.88
N ARG A 11 -20.94 8.87 24.30
CA ARG A 11 -20.78 9.22 22.89
C ARG A 11 -19.37 9.67 22.54
N GLY A 12 -18.67 10.36 23.43
CA GLY A 12 -17.27 10.78 23.22
C GLY A 12 -16.24 9.66 23.31
N ARG A 13 -16.61 8.50 23.89
CA ARG A 13 -15.78 7.29 23.93
C ARG A 13 -16.18 6.25 22.91
N GLY A 14 -17.32 6.46 22.25
CA GLY A 14 -18.07 5.39 21.58
C GLY A 14 -17.90 5.30 20.10
N SER A 15 -17.05 6.06 19.44
CA SER A 15 -16.96 5.85 18.01
C SER A 15 -15.53 5.78 17.53
N ALA A 16 -15.13 4.58 17.24
CA ALA A 16 -14.11 4.29 16.28
C ALA A 16 -14.57 4.67 14.84
N HIS A 17 -15.10 5.90 14.62
CA HIS A 17 -15.59 6.32 13.31
C HIS A 17 -14.54 6.10 12.21
N ASN A 18 -13.26 6.19 12.54
CA ASN A 18 -12.14 5.95 11.61
C ASN A 18 -11.60 4.51 11.66
N GLY A 19 -11.88 3.74 12.69
CA GLY A 19 -11.34 2.38 12.83
C GLY A 19 -11.92 1.40 11.81
N THR A 20 -13.19 1.53 11.48
CA THR A 20 -13.87 0.68 10.49
C THR A 20 -13.35 0.96 9.08
N GLU A 21 -13.12 2.22 8.73
CA GLU A 21 -12.57 2.59 7.42
C GLU A 21 -11.15 2.06 7.22
N HIS A 22 -10.29 2.19 8.23
CA HIS A 22 -8.92 1.65 8.18
C HIS A 22 -8.91 0.14 8.10
N TRP A 23 -9.76 -0.53 8.88
CA TRP A 23 -9.90 -1.98 8.83
C TRP A 23 -10.38 -2.46 7.45
N PHE A 24 -11.38 -1.79 6.89
CA PHE A 24 -11.92 -2.12 5.56
C PHE A 24 -10.89 -1.88 4.46
N ALA A 25 -10.20 -0.73 4.48
CA ALA A 25 -9.12 -0.43 3.52
C ALA A 25 -7.99 -1.47 3.57
N GLN A 26 -7.59 -1.91 4.78
CA GLN A 26 -6.59 -2.96 4.96
C GLN A 26 -7.05 -4.29 4.35
N ARG A 27 -8.31 -4.69 4.55
CA ARG A 27 -8.89 -5.92 3.99
C ARG A 27 -9.01 -5.87 2.48
N LEU A 28 -9.47 -4.75 1.92
CA LEU A 28 -9.54 -4.57 0.47
C LEU A 28 -8.16 -4.63 -0.17
N GLY A 29 -7.17 -3.97 0.43
CA GLY A 29 -5.78 -4.04 -0.04
C GLY A 29 -5.24 -5.47 -0.03
N ALA A 30 -5.51 -6.23 1.03
CA ALA A 30 -5.11 -7.64 1.12
C ALA A 30 -5.77 -8.49 0.02
N LEU A 31 -7.09 -8.33 -0.18
CA LEU A 31 -7.83 -9.04 -1.23
C LEU A 31 -7.32 -8.72 -2.63
N ALA A 32 -6.99 -7.46 -2.89
CA ALA A 32 -6.41 -7.05 -4.17
C ALA A 32 -4.99 -7.62 -4.38
N LEU A 33 -4.19 -7.74 -3.31
CA LEU A 33 -2.84 -8.30 -3.39
C LEU A 33 -2.80 -9.80 -3.67
N ILE A 34 -3.87 -10.56 -3.38
CA ILE A 34 -3.91 -12.00 -3.69
C ILE A 34 -3.74 -12.23 -5.20
N PRO A 35 -4.64 -11.75 -6.08
CA PRO A 35 -4.50 -11.96 -7.51
C PRO A 35 -3.28 -11.23 -8.09
N LEU A 36 -2.97 -10.01 -7.62
CA LEU A 36 -1.79 -9.28 -8.07
C LEU A 36 -0.49 -9.98 -7.69
N GLY A 37 -0.39 -10.50 -6.47
CA GLY A 37 0.78 -11.23 -6.00
C GLY A 37 0.98 -12.57 -6.71
N LEU A 38 -0.11 -13.32 -6.94
CA LEU A 38 -0.04 -14.55 -7.73
C LEU A 38 0.41 -14.27 -9.17
N ALA A 39 -0.16 -13.27 -9.82
CA ALA A 39 0.25 -12.87 -11.17
C ALA A 39 1.72 -12.39 -11.19
N ALA A 40 2.16 -11.64 -10.18
CA ALA A 40 3.54 -11.21 -10.05
C ALA A 40 4.48 -12.40 -9.88
N ALA A 41 4.12 -13.40 -9.06
CA ALA A 41 4.92 -14.59 -8.87
C ALA A 41 5.04 -15.40 -10.17
N VAL A 42 3.93 -15.64 -10.87
CA VAL A 42 3.94 -16.31 -12.18
C VAL A 42 4.81 -15.56 -13.19
N LEU A 43 4.64 -14.25 -13.27
CA LEU A 43 5.43 -13.39 -14.15
C LEU A 43 6.92 -13.45 -13.78
N PHE A 44 7.25 -13.37 -12.51
CA PHE A 44 8.63 -13.46 -12.03
C PHE A 44 9.30 -14.78 -12.44
N PHE A 45 8.64 -15.93 -12.20
CA PHE A 45 9.19 -17.24 -12.59
C PHE A 45 9.31 -17.40 -14.10
N TRP A 46 8.39 -16.82 -14.86
CA TRP A 46 8.48 -16.79 -16.31
C TRP A 46 9.67 -15.94 -16.78
N LEU A 47 9.86 -14.75 -16.21
CA LEU A 47 10.99 -13.86 -16.51
C LEU A 47 12.34 -14.52 -16.23
N MET A 48 12.44 -15.27 -15.12
CA MET A 48 13.68 -15.98 -14.76
C MET A 48 14.08 -17.07 -15.77
N ARG A 49 13.12 -17.60 -16.51
CA ARG A 49 13.33 -18.66 -17.50
C ARG A 49 13.40 -18.13 -18.94
N SER A 50 12.94 -16.92 -19.16
CA SER A 50 12.89 -16.29 -20.48
C SER A 50 14.20 -15.59 -20.79
N GLY A 51 14.59 -15.60 -22.05
CA GLY A 51 15.72 -14.79 -22.49
C GLY A 51 15.39 -13.29 -22.51
N TYR A 52 16.42 -12.47 -22.77
CA TYR A 52 16.32 -11.01 -22.76
C TYR A 52 15.19 -10.45 -23.66
N TYR A 53 15.10 -10.90 -24.91
CA TYR A 53 14.14 -10.37 -25.87
C TYR A 53 12.66 -10.58 -25.48
N PRO A 54 12.20 -11.76 -25.02
CA PRO A 54 10.85 -11.93 -24.56
C PRO A 54 10.50 -11.05 -23.36
N VAL A 55 11.41 -10.92 -22.40
CA VAL A 55 11.24 -10.05 -21.23
C VAL A 55 11.06 -8.61 -21.66
N PHE A 56 11.94 -8.15 -22.52
CA PHE A 56 11.92 -6.79 -23.03
C PHE A 56 10.61 -6.48 -23.78
N ALA A 57 10.20 -7.35 -24.71
CA ALA A 57 8.95 -7.21 -25.45
C ALA A 57 7.71 -7.17 -24.53
N LEU A 58 7.74 -7.94 -23.43
CA LEU A 58 6.64 -7.97 -22.46
C LEU A 58 6.57 -6.67 -21.66
N MET A 59 7.71 -6.12 -21.24
CA MET A 59 7.76 -4.89 -20.43
C MET A 59 7.16 -3.66 -21.15
N HIS A 60 7.12 -3.67 -22.49
CA HIS A 60 6.53 -2.60 -23.30
C HIS A 60 5.03 -2.77 -23.56
N ARG A 61 4.41 -3.80 -23.02
CA ARG A 61 2.96 -3.97 -23.15
C ARG A 61 2.22 -3.06 -22.15
N PRO A 62 1.26 -2.22 -22.61
CA PRO A 62 0.56 -1.27 -21.73
C PRO A 62 -0.12 -1.93 -20.52
N TRP A 63 -0.63 -3.15 -20.68
CA TRP A 63 -1.26 -3.88 -19.58
C TRP A 63 -0.24 -4.34 -18.52
N VAL A 64 1.03 -4.60 -18.89
CA VAL A 64 2.10 -4.91 -17.93
C VAL A 64 2.46 -3.68 -17.12
N LEU A 65 2.54 -2.52 -17.76
CA LEU A 65 2.74 -1.25 -17.08
C LEU A 65 1.59 -0.97 -16.09
N LEU A 66 0.34 -1.12 -16.53
CA LEU A 66 -0.82 -0.96 -15.66
C LEU A 66 -0.77 -1.91 -14.46
N PHE A 67 -0.44 -3.19 -14.72
CA PHE A 67 -0.28 -4.20 -13.67
C PHE A 67 0.82 -3.80 -12.67
N ALA A 68 1.98 -3.36 -13.13
CA ALA A 68 3.08 -2.94 -12.26
C ALA A 68 2.70 -1.73 -11.41
N VAL A 69 2.03 -0.74 -11.98
CA VAL A 69 1.53 0.44 -11.26
C VAL A 69 0.54 0.04 -10.18
N LEU A 70 -0.44 -0.81 -10.51
CA LEU A 70 -1.43 -1.29 -9.54
C LEU A 70 -0.79 -2.10 -8.42
N LEU A 71 0.11 -3.02 -8.76
CA LEU A 71 0.82 -3.83 -7.78
C LEU A 71 1.61 -2.96 -6.80
N VAL A 72 2.40 -2.02 -7.30
CA VAL A 72 3.22 -1.12 -6.47
C VAL A 72 2.32 -0.24 -5.59
N ALA A 73 1.30 0.39 -6.16
CA ALA A 73 0.40 1.26 -5.41
C ALA A 73 -0.32 0.51 -4.27
N VAL A 74 -0.90 -0.65 -4.56
CA VAL A 74 -1.64 -1.44 -3.57
C VAL A 74 -0.69 -2.03 -2.52
N ALA A 75 0.50 -2.51 -2.91
CA ALA A 75 1.47 -3.08 -1.98
C ALA A 75 1.97 -2.05 -0.96
N PHE A 76 2.36 -0.86 -1.40
CA PHE A 76 2.82 0.19 -0.50
C PHE A 76 1.70 0.76 0.36
N TRP A 77 0.49 0.91 -0.19
CA TRP A 77 -0.68 1.33 0.59
C TRP A 77 -1.05 0.32 1.68
N HIS A 78 -1.14 -0.96 1.33
CA HIS A 78 -1.42 -2.03 2.27
C HIS A 78 -0.33 -2.15 3.35
N GLY A 79 0.94 -2.08 2.95
CA GLY A 79 2.08 -2.10 3.86
C GLY A 79 2.07 -0.91 4.83
N TYR A 80 1.78 0.30 4.35
CA TYR A 80 1.61 1.48 5.21
C TYR A 80 0.51 1.28 6.26
N LEU A 81 -0.67 0.80 5.85
CA LEU A 81 -1.77 0.56 6.77
C LEU A 81 -1.41 -0.48 7.83
N GLY A 82 -0.70 -1.54 7.44
CA GLY A 82 -0.23 -2.57 8.38
C GLY A 82 0.80 -2.04 9.38
N LEU A 83 1.81 -1.32 8.90
CA LEU A 83 2.83 -0.70 9.76
C LEU A 83 2.22 0.33 10.72
N ARG A 84 1.24 1.09 10.26
CA ARG A 84 0.53 2.04 11.10
C ARG A 84 -0.10 1.36 12.31
N VAL A 85 -0.81 0.25 12.13
CA VAL A 85 -1.43 -0.50 13.23
C VAL A 85 -0.35 -0.96 14.23
N VAL A 86 0.74 -1.52 13.74
CA VAL A 86 1.85 -1.95 14.61
C VAL A 86 2.41 -0.77 15.41
N ILE A 87 2.60 0.39 14.78
CA ILE A 87 3.12 1.59 15.48
C ILE A 87 2.13 2.06 16.54
N GLU A 88 0.83 2.09 16.24
CA GLU A 88 -0.23 2.49 17.17
C GLU A 88 -0.29 1.55 18.39
N ASP A 89 0.00 0.26 18.21
CA ASP A 89 -0.07 -0.74 19.28
C ASP A 89 1.17 -0.72 20.21
N TYR A 90 2.35 -0.39 19.68
CA TYR A 90 3.60 -0.53 20.43
C TYR A 90 4.21 0.77 20.91
N PHE A 91 3.78 1.93 20.40
CA PHE A 91 4.40 3.21 20.74
C PHE A 91 3.43 4.16 21.44
N ALA A 92 3.96 4.97 22.37
CA ALA A 92 3.20 6.04 22.99
C ALA A 92 2.73 7.08 21.94
N PRO A 93 1.63 7.83 22.20
CA PRO A 93 1.00 8.68 21.18
C PRO A 93 1.92 9.69 20.50
N ALA A 94 2.86 10.31 21.22
CA ALA A 94 3.74 11.31 20.65
C ALA A 94 4.78 10.72 19.66
N PRO A 95 5.58 9.68 20.01
CA PRO A 95 6.43 9.03 19.04
C PRO A 95 5.66 8.31 17.94
N ALA A 96 4.49 7.73 18.24
CA ALA A 96 3.65 7.08 17.23
C ALA A 96 3.27 8.05 16.12
N PHE A 97 2.87 9.27 16.44
CA PHE A 97 2.53 10.30 15.45
C PHE A 97 3.68 10.56 14.47
N VAL A 98 4.90 10.72 14.98
CA VAL A 98 6.10 10.97 14.15
C VAL A 98 6.42 9.77 13.28
N LEU A 99 6.38 8.55 13.85
CA LEU A 99 6.66 7.31 13.11
C LEU A 99 5.64 7.06 12.01
N ILE A 100 4.35 7.27 12.27
CA ILE A 100 3.29 7.12 11.27
C ILE A 100 3.49 8.11 10.12
N ALA A 101 3.83 9.38 10.44
CA ALA A 101 4.13 10.38 9.43
C ALA A 101 5.33 9.98 8.56
N LEU A 102 6.41 9.50 9.17
CA LEU A 102 7.59 9.01 8.47
C LEU A 102 7.30 7.82 7.57
N VAL A 103 6.61 6.80 8.10
CA VAL A 103 6.25 5.60 7.32
C VAL A 103 5.33 5.95 6.17
N ARG A 104 4.37 6.84 6.38
CA ARG A 104 3.48 7.33 5.31
C ARG A 104 4.27 8.03 4.21
N PHE A 105 5.14 8.97 4.58
CA PHE A 105 5.97 9.69 3.63
C PHE A 105 6.87 8.75 2.84
N LEU A 106 7.56 7.83 3.54
CA LEU A 106 8.45 6.85 2.93
C LEU A 106 7.69 5.90 1.98
N SER A 107 6.52 5.42 2.39
CA SER A 107 5.69 4.55 1.55
C SER A 107 5.24 5.25 0.27
N VAL A 108 4.82 6.50 0.36
CA VAL A 108 4.43 7.29 -0.82
C VAL A 108 5.64 7.55 -1.73
N ALA A 109 6.78 7.94 -1.16
CA ALA A 109 8.00 8.19 -1.92
C ALA A 109 8.48 6.94 -2.67
N LEU A 110 8.51 5.79 -1.99
CA LEU A 110 8.92 4.51 -2.60
C LEU A 110 7.90 4.04 -3.66
N ALA A 111 6.61 4.21 -3.41
CA ALA A 111 5.58 3.91 -4.41
C ALA A 111 5.75 4.76 -5.67
N LEU A 112 5.96 6.06 -5.53
CA LEU A 112 6.21 6.96 -6.65
C LEU A 112 7.48 6.59 -7.41
N LEU A 113 8.57 6.29 -6.72
CA LEU A 113 9.82 5.81 -7.35
C LEU A 113 9.59 4.52 -8.14
N GLY A 114 8.86 3.56 -7.57
CA GLY A 114 8.52 2.30 -8.25
C GLY A 114 7.65 2.52 -9.49
N ILE A 115 6.66 3.41 -9.40
CA ILE A 115 5.78 3.77 -10.53
C ILE A 115 6.57 4.48 -11.63
N ILE A 116 7.42 5.43 -11.27
CA ILE A 116 8.29 6.14 -12.23
C ILE A 116 9.23 5.15 -12.91
N ALA A 117 9.87 4.26 -12.16
CA ALA A 117 10.74 3.23 -12.72
C ALA A 117 9.99 2.32 -13.70
N ALA A 118 8.79 1.85 -13.35
CA ALA A 118 7.94 1.05 -14.21
C ALA A 118 7.57 1.82 -15.51
N ALA A 119 7.20 3.10 -15.36
CA ALA A 119 6.87 3.96 -16.50
C ALA A 119 8.09 4.20 -17.41
N MET A 120 9.28 4.43 -16.85
CA MET A 120 10.51 4.60 -17.62
C MET A 120 10.86 3.36 -18.44
N VAL A 121 10.59 2.17 -17.91
CA VAL A 121 10.80 0.91 -18.65
C VAL A 121 9.70 0.71 -19.69
N GLY A 122 8.44 0.89 -19.32
CA GLY A 122 7.30 0.59 -20.18
C GLY A 122 7.08 1.60 -21.33
N LEU A 123 7.53 2.85 -21.16
CA LEU A 123 7.35 3.94 -22.14
C LEU A 123 8.60 4.21 -22.99
N ARG A 124 9.71 3.50 -22.78
CA ARG A 124 10.86 3.62 -23.66
C ARG A 124 10.47 3.18 -25.07
N SER A 125 10.23 4.17 -25.92
CA SER A 125 10.18 3.96 -27.37
C SER A 125 11.60 3.73 -27.88
N PHE A 126 11.75 2.78 -28.77
CA PHE A 126 13.00 2.51 -29.52
C PHE A 126 13.19 3.56 -30.61
#